data_b19abbab73a739fae7b4417e30f4311a
#
_entry.id   b19abbab73a739fae7b4417e30f4311a
#
_cell.length_a   1.000
_cell.length_b   1.000
_cell.length_c   1.000
_cell.angle_alpha   90.00
_cell.angle_beta   90.00
_cell.angle_gamma   90.00
#
_symmetry.space_group_name_H-M   'P 1'
#
loop_
_entity.id
_entity.type
_entity.pdbx_description
1 polymer ?
#
loop_
_entity_poly.entity_id
_entity_poly.type
_entity_poly.pdbx_seq_one_letter_code
_entity_poly.pdbx_strand_id
1 'polypeptide(L)'
;TNHAYLLTRLEDDKSLLQESVLVVDEAQKLFFALEQFSQREENLQSLLLGLQHAIEEEKDLLQRRLLESIQFELNACSKEVVQGKPAILSDQTVEKMRQDVSELKNESLENLRELFDERYQTFWMDKEVVESHQILRLHGGVEDLLSFREFVPEEVPVLFVSATIAISKKVHLPTLLGYQEQQIYRVPITVKQHQELLVPIDFPDVVSLSSVEYAREICQLIDELLPLRKPIFLLFTSKELLLETSNALKFPHLAQYRNGDAANIKRRFDRGESSILLGTGSFWEGVDFSQQKEVIQIITRLPFDNPKDYMVQKLNTQLREQGKNPFYDYSLPVAILRLKQAIGRTSRFQDQESLVLLLDQRVVTKRYGKQILDGLQQVLPLHTTVRERLVDQAADFFERN
;
A
#
# COMPACT_ATOMS: atom_id res chain seq x y z
N THR A 1 -17.07 13.90 4.92
CA THR A 1 -15.63 14.18 5.15
C THR A 1 -14.78 13.03 4.64
N ASN A 2 -13.49 13.24 4.37
CA ASN A 2 -12.60 12.13 4.05
C ASN A 2 -12.08 11.43 5.33
N HIS A 3 -11.56 10.21 5.18
CA HIS A 3 -11.16 9.37 6.33
C HIS A 3 -9.95 9.93 7.10
N ALA A 4 -8.94 10.46 6.40
CA ALA A 4 -7.77 11.05 7.05
C ALA A 4 -8.15 12.29 7.87
N TYR A 5 -8.97 13.18 7.31
CA TYR A 5 -9.49 14.34 8.04
C TYR A 5 -10.35 13.93 9.25
N LEU A 6 -11.15 12.86 9.11
CA LEU A 6 -11.92 12.32 10.23
C LEU A 6 -11.01 11.90 11.39
N LEU A 7 -9.94 11.14 11.10
CA LEU A 7 -8.97 10.69 12.12
C LEU A 7 -8.33 11.88 12.84
N THR A 8 -7.84 12.88 12.11
CA THR A 8 -7.26 14.10 12.70
C THR A 8 -8.26 14.82 13.60
N ARG A 9 -9.51 14.99 13.14
CA ARG A 9 -10.52 15.70 13.94
C ARG A 9 -10.93 14.94 15.20
N LEU A 10 -11.02 13.60 15.13
CA LEU A 10 -11.37 12.77 16.29
C LEU A 10 -10.23 12.62 17.29
N GLU A 11 -8.98 12.77 16.84
CA GLU A 11 -7.82 12.85 17.73
C GLU A 11 -7.87 14.13 18.58
N ASP A 12 -8.21 15.27 17.94
CA ASP A 12 -8.32 16.56 18.60
C ASP A 12 -9.54 16.63 19.55
N ASP A 13 -10.68 16.15 19.08
CA ASP A 13 -11.96 16.30 19.81
C ASP A 13 -12.96 15.18 19.51
N LYS A 14 -13.02 14.19 20.38
CA LYS A 14 -13.99 13.08 20.30
C LYS A 14 -15.45 13.51 20.53
N SER A 15 -15.68 14.69 21.15
CA SER A 15 -17.02 15.19 21.43
C SER A 15 -17.81 15.52 20.16
N LEU A 16 -17.14 15.66 19.02
CA LEU A 16 -17.76 15.85 17.70
C LEU A 16 -18.77 14.76 17.32
N LEU A 17 -18.65 13.58 17.93
CA LEU A 17 -19.55 12.44 17.67
C LEU A 17 -20.65 12.26 18.74
N GLN A 18 -20.72 13.14 19.77
CA GLN A 18 -21.76 13.04 20.78
C GLN A 18 -23.15 13.13 20.17
N GLU A 19 -24.08 12.28 20.68
CA GLU A 19 -25.48 12.22 20.23
C GLU A 19 -25.66 11.95 18.72
N SER A 20 -24.67 11.29 18.08
CA SER A 20 -24.69 11.00 16.65
C SER A 20 -24.55 9.51 16.35
N VAL A 21 -24.77 9.15 15.08
CA VAL A 21 -24.41 7.85 14.51
C VAL A 21 -23.34 8.10 13.46
N LEU A 22 -22.22 7.39 13.56
CA LEU A 22 -21.16 7.51 12.58
C LEU A 22 -21.37 6.49 11.44
N VAL A 23 -21.55 7.00 10.22
CA VAL A 23 -21.60 6.17 9.01
C VAL A 23 -20.29 6.31 8.26
N VAL A 24 -19.57 5.19 8.11
CA VAL A 24 -18.28 5.12 7.40
C VAL A 24 -18.51 4.40 6.09
N ASP A 25 -18.61 5.17 5.00
CA ASP A 25 -18.66 4.63 3.65
C ASP A 25 -17.27 4.30 3.13
N GLU A 26 -17.17 3.29 2.25
CA GLU A 26 -15.85 2.77 1.79
C GLU A 26 -14.92 2.46 2.99
N ALA A 27 -15.44 1.75 3.98
CA ALA A 27 -14.78 1.55 5.28
C ALA A 27 -13.38 0.94 5.20
N GLN A 28 -13.04 0.22 4.13
CA GLN A 28 -11.67 -0.24 3.88
C GLN A 28 -10.67 0.91 3.68
N LYS A 29 -11.12 2.06 3.16
CA LYS A 29 -10.27 3.25 3.03
C LYS A 29 -9.94 3.86 4.39
N LEU A 30 -10.87 3.72 5.36
CA LEU A 30 -10.57 4.12 6.73
C LEU A 30 -9.45 3.27 7.34
N PHE A 31 -9.46 1.96 7.11
CA PHE A 31 -8.38 1.08 7.58
C PHE A 31 -7.01 1.52 7.02
N PHE A 32 -6.92 1.76 5.71
CA PHE A 32 -5.66 2.23 5.10
C PHE A 32 -5.30 3.67 5.53
N ALA A 33 -6.28 4.54 5.74
CA ALA A 33 -6.04 5.87 6.30
C ALA A 33 -5.47 5.77 7.73
N LEU A 34 -5.94 4.81 8.54
CA LEU A 34 -5.39 4.55 9.87
C LEU A 34 -3.96 4.02 9.83
N GLU A 35 -3.63 3.12 8.89
CA GLU A 35 -2.24 2.68 8.67
C GLU A 35 -1.33 3.86 8.29
N GLN A 36 -1.78 4.75 7.39
CA GLN A 36 -1.03 5.95 7.02
C GLN A 36 -0.93 6.97 8.17
N PHE A 37 -1.97 7.07 9.00
CA PHE A 37 -2.00 7.93 10.18
C PHE A 37 -1.03 7.47 11.28
N SER A 38 -0.71 6.17 11.30
CA SER A 38 0.18 5.55 12.28
C SER A 38 1.66 5.83 12.05
N GLN A 39 2.04 6.28 10.87
CA GLN A 39 3.44 6.54 10.52
C GLN A 39 3.58 7.59 9.44
N ARG A 40 4.73 8.25 9.45
CA ARG A 40 5.14 9.19 8.40
C ARG A 40 6.56 8.90 7.98
N GLU A 41 6.84 9.08 6.70
CA GLU A 41 8.20 8.98 6.17
C GLU A 41 8.57 10.21 5.34
N GLU A 42 9.84 10.59 5.42
CA GLU A 42 10.41 11.66 4.61
C GLU A 42 11.75 11.23 4.00
N ASN A 43 12.00 11.68 2.78
CA ASN A 43 13.31 11.49 2.15
C ASN A 43 14.35 12.36 2.86
N LEU A 44 15.34 11.74 3.49
CA LEU A 44 16.34 12.44 4.29
C LEU A 44 17.18 13.41 3.45
N GLN A 45 17.52 13.05 2.21
CA GLN A 45 18.31 13.95 1.34
C GLN A 45 17.52 15.20 0.98
N SER A 46 16.21 15.06 0.71
CA SER A 46 15.33 16.20 0.45
C SER A 46 15.18 17.10 1.68
N LEU A 47 15.05 16.50 2.88
CA LEU A 47 15.01 17.27 4.13
C LEU A 47 16.33 18.03 4.37
N LEU A 48 17.47 17.39 4.18
CA LEU A 48 18.78 18.03 4.38
C LEU A 48 19.04 19.15 3.38
N LEU A 49 18.59 19.02 2.13
CA LEU A 49 18.65 20.09 1.13
C LEU A 49 17.74 21.25 1.51
N GLY A 50 16.51 20.99 1.96
CA GLY A 50 15.60 22.02 2.45
C GLY A 50 16.15 22.78 3.65
N LEU A 51 16.75 22.06 4.62
CA LEU A 51 17.42 22.65 5.78
C LEU A 51 18.62 23.52 5.35
N GLN A 52 19.45 23.05 4.43
CA GLN A 52 20.59 23.81 3.94
C GLN A 52 20.14 25.13 3.28
N HIS A 53 19.12 25.09 2.44
CA HIS A 53 18.56 26.30 1.82
C HIS A 53 18.00 27.26 2.88
N ALA A 54 17.26 26.73 3.86
CA ALA A 54 16.74 27.54 4.97
C ALA A 54 17.85 28.20 5.81
N ILE A 55 18.96 27.50 6.06
CA ILE A 55 20.14 28.04 6.79
C ILE A 55 20.80 29.18 6.00
N GLU A 56 20.90 29.05 4.67
CA GLU A 56 21.51 30.06 3.81
C GLU A 56 20.69 31.36 3.75
N GLU A 57 19.37 31.26 3.79
CA GLU A 57 18.46 32.40 3.73
C GLU A 57 18.17 33.04 5.11
N GLU A 58 18.38 32.30 6.20
CA GLU A 58 18.02 32.74 7.55
C GLU A 58 18.98 33.82 8.09
N LYS A 59 18.40 34.95 8.54
CA LYS A 59 19.11 36.09 9.08
C LYS A 59 19.10 36.17 10.63
N ASP A 60 18.09 35.52 11.23
CA ASP A 60 18.02 35.43 12.71
C ASP A 60 19.02 34.36 13.19
N LEU A 61 19.97 34.80 14.01
CA LEU A 61 21.02 33.93 14.54
C LEU A 61 20.49 32.78 15.38
N LEU A 62 19.38 32.99 16.09
CA LEU A 62 18.77 31.94 16.90
C LEU A 62 18.13 30.89 16.02
N GLN A 63 17.30 31.31 15.05
CA GLN A 63 16.65 30.42 14.09
C GLN A 63 17.69 29.64 13.25
N ARG A 64 18.75 30.31 12.83
CA ARG A 64 19.84 29.66 12.11
C ARG A 64 20.52 28.57 12.94
N ARG A 65 20.77 28.82 14.22
CA ARG A 65 21.36 27.81 15.14
C ARG A 65 20.44 26.58 15.32
N LEU A 66 19.13 26.79 15.42
CA LEU A 66 18.16 25.68 15.47
C LEU A 66 18.22 24.82 14.22
N LEU A 67 18.22 25.44 13.03
CA LEU A 67 18.35 24.75 11.75
C LEU A 67 19.66 23.95 11.64
N GLU A 68 20.79 24.57 12.04
CA GLU A 68 22.11 23.94 12.06
C GLU A 68 22.16 22.76 13.05
N SER A 69 21.49 22.88 14.21
CA SER A 69 21.36 21.81 15.22
C SER A 69 20.62 20.61 14.66
N ILE A 70 19.45 20.85 14.05
CA ILE A 70 18.63 19.78 13.44
C ILE A 70 19.41 19.08 12.31
N GLN A 71 20.04 19.86 11.42
CA GLN A 71 20.84 19.32 10.32
C GLN A 71 22.00 18.46 10.84
N PHE A 72 22.66 18.88 11.91
CA PHE A 72 23.75 18.15 12.54
C PHE A 72 23.29 16.80 13.09
N GLU A 73 22.18 16.76 13.85
CA GLU A 73 21.62 15.54 14.42
C GLU A 73 21.19 14.55 13.32
N LEU A 74 20.48 15.04 12.30
CA LEU A 74 20.07 14.19 11.17
C LEU A 74 21.29 13.59 10.43
N ASN A 75 22.33 14.39 10.20
CA ASN A 75 23.57 13.91 9.59
C ASN A 75 24.32 12.91 10.49
N ALA A 76 24.31 13.10 11.80
CA ALA A 76 24.94 12.17 12.74
C ALA A 76 24.22 10.79 12.71
N CYS A 77 22.88 10.78 12.85
CA CYS A 77 22.07 9.57 12.80
C CYS A 77 22.21 8.82 11.45
N SER A 78 22.31 9.57 10.35
CA SER A 78 22.40 8.96 9.01
C SER A 78 23.64 8.08 8.81
N LYS A 79 24.72 8.36 9.54
CA LYS A 79 25.97 7.59 9.47
C LYS A 79 25.86 6.19 10.09
N GLU A 80 24.89 6.00 10.98
CA GLU A 80 24.64 4.72 11.65
C GLU A 80 23.77 3.77 10.81
N VAL A 81 23.21 4.27 9.72
CA VAL A 81 22.28 3.50 8.88
C VAL A 81 22.99 2.49 8.02
N VAL A 82 22.71 1.21 8.23
CA VAL A 82 23.22 0.09 7.43
C VAL A 82 22.09 -0.48 6.59
N GLN A 83 22.41 -0.85 5.34
CA GLN A 83 21.42 -1.45 4.44
C GLN A 83 20.78 -2.70 5.06
N GLY A 84 19.45 -2.72 5.06
CA GLY A 84 18.65 -3.84 5.57
C GLY A 84 18.51 -3.89 7.09
N LYS A 85 19.03 -2.87 7.81
CA LYS A 85 18.88 -2.73 9.26
C LYS A 85 18.49 -1.29 9.60
N PRO A 86 17.31 -1.05 10.19
CA PRO A 86 16.93 0.29 10.63
C PRO A 86 17.83 0.78 11.77
N ALA A 87 18.19 2.06 11.76
CA ALA A 87 18.83 2.75 12.86
C ALA A 87 17.76 3.51 13.66
N ILE A 88 17.54 3.09 14.91
CA ILE A 88 16.53 3.72 15.80
C ILE A 88 17.17 4.94 16.45
N LEU A 89 16.48 6.08 16.41
CA LEU A 89 16.93 7.30 17.08
C LEU A 89 16.73 7.16 18.59
N SER A 90 17.67 7.68 19.36
CA SER A 90 17.52 7.69 20.83
C SER A 90 16.47 8.72 21.27
N ASP A 91 15.77 8.44 22.38
CA ASP A 91 14.77 9.34 22.94
C ASP A 91 15.35 10.74 23.20
N GLN A 92 16.60 10.84 23.64
CA GLN A 92 17.29 12.09 23.85
C GLN A 92 17.46 12.89 22.54
N THR A 93 17.80 12.22 21.45
CA THR A 93 17.95 12.85 20.12
C THR A 93 16.59 13.32 19.60
N VAL A 94 15.57 12.49 19.75
CA VAL A 94 14.19 12.81 19.33
C VAL A 94 13.67 14.03 20.09
N GLU A 95 13.80 14.04 21.42
CA GLU A 95 13.31 15.12 22.25
C GLU A 95 14.00 16.46 21.93
N LYS A 96 15.33 16.42 21.76
CA LYS A 96 16.09 17.59 21.32
C LYS A 96 15.62 18.12 19.97
N MET A 97 15.46 17.24 18.97
CA MET A 97 15.00 17.65 17.63
C MET A 97 13.57 18.19 17.69
N ARG A 98 12.68 17.58 18.46
CA ARG A 98 11.31 18.05 18.67
C ARG A 98 11.27 19.46 19.26
N GLN A 99 12.08 19.72 20.29
CA GLN A 99 12.20 21.04 20.85
C GLN A 99 12.71 22.05 19.81
N ASP A 100 13.82 21.75 19.13
CA ASP A 100 14.40 22.62 18.10
C ASP A 100 13.37 22.91 16.98
N VAL A 101 12.62 21.89 16.52
CA VAL A 101 11.57 22.03 15.49
C VAL A 101 10.39 22.88 15.98
N SER A 102 9.98 22.74 17.25
CA SER A 102 8.86 23.51 17.81
C SER A 102 9.15 25.02 17.90
N GLU A 103 10.43 25.39 18.06
CA GLU A 103 10.89 26.78 18.16
C GLU A 103 11.16 27.42 16.78
N LEU A 104 11.16 26.63 15.67
CA LEU A 104 11.35 27.15 14.33
C LEU A 104 10.15 28.00 13.88
N LYS A 105 10.45 29.16 13.29
CA LYS A 105 9.45 30.05 12.68
C LYS A 105 9.31 29.85 11.17
N ASN A 106 10.22 29.10 10.55
CA ASN A 106 10.27 28.90 9.11
C ASN A 106 9.13 28.00 8.64
N GLU A 107 8.16 28.54 7.89
CA GLU A 107 7.00 27.81 7.36
C GLU A 107 7.37 26.84 6.23
N SER A 108 8.52 27.01 5.54
CA SER A 108 8.94 26.14 4.44
C SER A 108 9.32 24.70 4.87
N LEU A 109 9.44 24.46 6.18
CA LEU A 109 9.79 23.16 6.77
C LEU A 109 8.58 22.47 7.43
N GLU A 110 7.40 22.62 6.86
CA GLU A 110 6.16 21.99 7.34
C GLU A 110 6.30 20.46 7.44
N ASN A 111 6.92 19.81 6.44
CA ASN A 111 7.19 18.36 6.44
C ASN A 111 7.97 17.93 7.70
N LEU A 112 8.93 18.74 8.15
CA LEU A 112 9.72 18.46 9.33
C LEU A 112 8.87 18.57 10.61
N ARG A 113 8.00 19.57 10.69
CA ARG A 113 7.06 19.74 11.81
C ARG A 113 6.06 18.60 11.89
N GLU A 114 5.48 18.23 10.75
CA GLU A 114 4.54 17.13 10.68
C GLU A 114 5.21 15.78 11.02
N LEU A 115 6.49 15.59 10.67
CA LEU A 115 7.24 14.39 11.03
C LEU A 115 7.53 14.31 12.53
N PHE A 116 7.83 15.46 13.19
CA PHE A 116 8.11 15.53 14.65
C PHE A 116 6.87 15.87 15.47
N ASP A 117 5.67 15.68 14.92
CA ASP A 117 4.40 15.78 15.66
C ASP A 117 4.40 14.87 16.90
N GLU A 118 3.75 15.31 17.98
CA GLU A 118 3.70 14.59 19.26
C GLU A 118 3.06 13.19 19.15
N ARG A 119 2.27 12.94 18.10
CA ARG A 119 1.68 11.64 17.77
C ARG A 119 2.72 10.56 17.58
N TYR A 120 3.88 10.90 17.01
CA TYR A 120 4.92 9.92 16.71
C TYR A 120 5.94 9.87 17.83
N GLN A 121 6.09 8.73 18.48
CA GLN A 121 7.01 8.55 19.59
C GLN A 121 8.26 7.77 19.21
N THR A 122 8.18 6.95 18.17
CA THR A 122 9.29 6.12 17.71
C THR A 122 9.84 6.64 16.39
N PHE A 123 11.15 6.89 16.32
CA PHE A 123 11.83 7.37 15.11
C PHE A 123 12.95 6.43 14.70
N TRP A 124 13.03 6.20 13.39
CA TRP A 124 14.12 5.39 12.83
C TRP A 124 14.51 5.88 11.43
N MET A 125 15.70 5.52 11.03
CA MET A 125 16.17 5.72 9.66
C MET A 125 16.41 4.39 8.98
N ASP A 126 16.08 4.30 7.72
CA ASP A 126 16.43 3.15 6.88
C ASP A 126 17.12 3.57 5.58
N LYS A 127 17.66 2.58 4.89
CA LYS A 127 18.38 2.75 3.64
C LYS A 127 17.92 1.73 2.63
N GLU A 128 17.36 2.22 1.54
CA GLU A 128 17.02 1.42 0.37
C GLU A 128 18.03 1.67 -0.76
N VAL A 129 18.36 0.65 -1.53
CA VAL A 129 19.16 0.79 -2.74
C VAL A 129 18.29 0.45 -3.94
N VAL A 130 18.10 1.41 -4.82
CA VAL A 130 17.31 1.26 -6.05
C VAL A 130 18.15 1.69 -7.23
N GLU A 131 18.37 0.81 -8.21
CA GLU A 131 19.18 1.08 -9.41
C GLU A 131 20.53 1.74 -9.10
N SER A 132 21.25 1.22 -8.11
CA SER A 132 22.53 1.75 -7.62
C SER A 132 22.46 3.11 -6.88
N HIS A 133 21.29 3.69 -6.73
CA HIS A 133 21.09 4.89 -5.91
C HIS A 133 20.70 4.50 -4.49
N GLN A 134 21.31 5.17 -3.52
CA GLN A 134 20.98 5.00 -2.12
C GLN A 134 19.94 6.04 -1.72
N ILE A 135 18.81 5.58 -1.21
CA ILE A 135 17.74 6.42 -0.68
C ILE A 135 17.73 6.21 0.83
N LEU A 136 17.93 7.28 1.58
CA LEU A 136 17.80 7.32 3.03
C LEU A 136 16.44 7.92 3.37
N ARG A 137 15.71 7.27 4.27
CA ARG A 137 14.43 7.77 4.78
C ARG A 137 14.49 7.95 6.28
N LEU A 138 13.83 8.99 6.75
CA LEU A 138 13.55 9.23 8.15
C LEU A 138 12.06 8.96 8.39
N HIS A 139 11.76 8.16 9.40
CA HIS A 139 10.41 7.76 9.74
C HIS A 139 10.06 8.20 11.15
N GLY A 140 8.80 8.60 11.34
CA GLY A 140 8.14 8.75 12.63
C GLY A 140 6.97 7.78 12.73
N GLY A 141 6.81 7.08 13.83
CA GLY A 141 5.72 6.12 14.05
C GLY A 141 5.13 6.23 15.46
N VAL A 142 3.85 5.86 15.56
CA VAL A 142 3.16 5.78 16.86
C VAL A 142 3.75 4.68 17.74
N GLU A 143 3.59 4.83 19.07
CA GLU A 143 4.09 3.83 20.00
C GLU A 143 3.27 2.53 19.95
N ASP A 144 1.96 2.64 19.98
CA ASP A 144 1.04 1.51 20.01
C ASP A 144 0.26 1.36 18.69
N LEU A 145 -0.16 0.14 18.39
CA LEU A 145 -1.04 -0.13 17.26
C LEU A 145 -2.35 0.64 17.43
N LEU A 146 -2.62 1.56 16.51
CA LEU A 146 -3.86 2.33 16.52
C LEU A 146 -5.05 1.44 16.16
N SER A 147 -6.12 1.59 16.93
CA SER A 147 -7.42 1.02 16.66
C SER A 147 -8.43 2.14 16.41
N PHE A 148 -9.19 2.09 15.33
CA PHE A 148 -10.22 3.11 15.08
C PHE A 148 -11.24 3.17 16.22
N ARG A 149 -11.48 2.05 16.92
CA ARG A 149 -12.36 2.01 18.09
C ARG A 149 -11.96 2.99 19.18
N GLU A 150 -10.69 3.32 19.31
CA GLU A 150 -10.16 4.24 20.33
C GLU A 150 -10.46 5.71 20.01
N PHE A 151 -10.71 6.04 18.73
CA PHE A 151 -11.10 7.37 18.30
C PHE A 151 -12.58 7.68 18.51
N VAL A 152 -13.41 6.65 18.75
CA VAL A 152 -14.87 6.79 18.82
C VAL A 152 -15.34 6.55 20.26
N PRO A 153 -16.17 7.47 20.85
CA PRO A 153 -16.77 7.24 22.16
C PRO A 153 -17.58 5.94 22.20
N GLU A 154 -17.65 5.29 23.36
CA GLU A 154 -18.28 3.97 23.50
C GLU A 154 -19.77 3.94 23.15
N GLU A 155 -20.46 5.02 23.46
CA GLU A 155 -21.89 5.22 23.23
C GLU A 155 -22.26 5.49 21.77
N VAL A 156 -21.30 5.80 20.90
CA VAL A 156 -21.56 6.18 19.51
C VAL A 156 -21.69 4.91 18.65
N PRO A 157 -22.87 4.67 18.05
CA PRO A 157 -23.04 3.58 17.10
C PRO A 157 -22.26 3.86 15.81
N VAL A 158 -21.57 2.83 15.29
CA VAL A 158 -20.82 2.94 14.02
C VAL A 158 -21.38 1.97 13.00
N LEU A 159 -21.73 2.48 11.81
CA LEU A 159 -22.13 1.70 10.65
C LEU A 159 -21.01 1.72 9.60
N PHE A 160 -20.38 0.58 9.35
CA PHE A 160 -19.40 0.42 8.29
C PHE A 160 -20.06 -0.07 7.00
N VAL A 161 -19.85 0.64 5.89
CA VAL A 161 -20.36 0.30 4.57
C VAL A 161 -19.15 0.02 3.65
N SER A 162 -19.11 -1.15 3.02
CA SER A 162 -18.06 -1.50 2.07
C SER A 162 -18.42 -2.76 1.27
N ALA A 163 -17.96 -2.84 0.03
CA ALA A 163 -18.01 -4.06 -0.77
C ALA A 163 -17.11 -5.18 -0.21
N THR A 164 -16.17 -4.85 0.69
CA THR A 164 -15.15 -5.78 1.23
C THR A 164 -15.20 -5.92 2.74
N ILE A 165 -16.39 -5.78 3.36
CA ILE A 165 -16.59 -5.98 4.80
C ILE A 165 -16.15 -7.38 5.24
N ALA A 166 -16.54 -8.42 4.49
CA ALA A 166 -16.10 -9.78 4.75
C ALA A 166 -14.75 -10.03 4.07
N ILE A 167 -13.68 -10.07 4.84
CA ILE A 167 -12.32 -10.32 4.33
C ILE A 167 -12.13 -11.81 4.08
N SER A 168 -12.45 -12.63 5.09
CA SER A 168 -12.41 -14.09 5.03
C SER A 168 -13.65 -14.68 5.73
N LYS A 169 -13.75 -16.00 5.82
CA LYS A 169 -14.83 -16.65 6.59
C LYS A 169 -14.83 -16.29 8.07
N LYS A 170 -13.67 -15.90 8.63
CA LYS A 170 -13.48 -15.65 10.06
C LYS A 170 -13.19 -14.20 10.42
N VAL A 171 -12.65 -13.44 9.48
CA VAL A 171 -12.20 -12.07 9.73
C VAL A 171 -13.00 -11.11 8.88
N HIS A 172 -13.50 -10.07 9.53
CA HIS A 172 -14.24 -9.00 8.92
C HIS A 172 -13.52 -7.67 9.13
N LEU A 173 -13.73 -6.71 8.27
CA LEU A 173 -13.07 -5.41 8.33
C LEU A 173 -13.21 -4.69 9.69
N PRO A 174 -14.40 -4.65 10.34
CA PRO A 174 -14.52 -4.04 11.66
C PRO A 174 -13.61 -4.66 12.73
N THR A 175 -13.27 -5.95 12.61
CA THR A 175 -12.31 -6.60 13.54
C THR A 175 -10.91 -5.99 13.42
N LEU A 176 -10.46 -5.67 12.19
CA LEU A 176 -9.19 -4.97 11.98
C LEU A 176 -9.23 -3.50 12.48
N LEU A 177 -10.42 -2.92 12.56
CA LEU A 177 -10.64 -1.58 13.11
C LEU A 177 -10.86 -1.57 14.64
N GLY A 178 -10.72 -2.74 15.31
CA GLY A 178 -10.79 -2.86 16.76
C GLY A 178 -12.16 -3.22 17.33
N TYR A 179 -13.15 -3.54 16.50
CA TYR A 179 -14.51 -3.92 16.93
C TYR A 179 -14.62 -5.44 17.08
N GLN A 180 -14.85 -5.93 18.29
CA GLN A 180 -14.97 -7.37 18.59
C GLN A 180 -16.37 -7.90 18.29
N GLU A 181 -17.41 -7.16 18.72
CA GLU A 181 -18.81 -7.51 18.51
C GLU A 181 -19.36 -6.72 17.32
N GLN A 182 -19.97 -7.43 16.38
CA GLN A 182 -20.48 -6.83 15.14
C GLN A 182 -21.62 -7.66 14.55
N GLN A 183 -22.58 -6.97 13.93
CA GLN A 183 -23.60 -7.59 13.09
C GLN A 183 -23.27 -7.26 11.62
N ILE A 184 -23.30 -8.28 10.76
CA ILE A 184 -22.98 -8.13 9.34
C ILE A 184 -24.22 -8.39 8.51
N TYR A 185 -24.60 -7.39 7.75
CA TYR A 185 -25.68 -7.47 6.76
C TYR A 185 -25.08 -7.53 5.36
N ARG A 186 -25.54 -8.49 4.55
CA ARG A 186 -25.14 -8.62 3.15
C ARG A 186 -26.28 -8.17 2.26
N VAL A 187 -26.01 -7.18 1.41
CA VAL A 187 -26.91 -6.80 0.32
C VAL A 187 -26.51 -7.58 -0.92
N PRO A 188 -27.38 -8.46 -1.47
CA PRO A 188 -27.05 -9.20 -2.67
C PRO A 188 -26.89 -8.25 -3.85
N ILE A 189 -25.78 -8.40 -4.59
CA ILE A 189 -25.54 -7.67 -5.84
C ILE A 189 -26.12 -8.49 -6.98
N THR A 190 -27.03 -7.91 -7.74
CA THR A 190 -27.67 -8.57 -8.91
C THR A 190 -26.99 -8.26 -10.24
N VAL A 191 -25.92 -7.47 -10.22
CA VAL A 191 -25.19 -7.07 -11.41
C VAL A 191 -24.25 -8.19 -11.87
N LYS A 192 -24.40 -8.62 -13.15
CA LYS A 192 -23.40 -9.51 -13.77
C LYS A 192 -22.10 -8.73 -13.93
N GLN A 193 -21.07 -9.14 -13.22
CA GLN A 193 -19.72 -8.65 -13.45
C GLN A 193 -19.05 -9.58 -14.47
N HIS A 194 -18.56 -9.00 -15.56
CA HIS A 194 -17.73 -9.70 -16.54
C HIS A 194 -16.27 -9.69 -16.07
N GLN A 195 -16.01 -10.37 -14.96
CA GLN A 195 -14.68 -10.47 -14.36
C GLN A 195 -14.41 -11.90 -13.92
N GLU A 196 -13.23 -12.42 -14.26
CA GLU A 196 -12.73 -13.73 -13.81
C GLU A 196 -11.30 -13.62 -13.29
N LEU A 197 -10.93 -14.50 -12.36
CA LEU A 197 -9.57 -14.64 -11.84
C LEU A 197 -8.98 -15.98 -12.29
N LEU A 198 -7.86 -15.94 -12.99
CA LEU A 198 -7.06 -17.12 -13.32
C LEU A 198 -5.80 -17.18 -12.45
N VAL A 199 -5.54 -18.36 -11.90
CA VAL A 199 -4.36 -18.64 -11.07
C VAL A 199 -3.57 -19.77 -11.73
N PRO A 200 -2.42 -19.49 -12.36
CA PRO A 200 -1.54 -20.54 -12.88
C PRO A 200 -0.88 -21.29 -11.72
N ILE A 201 -1.08 -22.63 -11.70
CA ILE A 201 -0.57 -23.47 -10.59
C ILE A 201 0.93 -23.80 -10.70
N ASP A 202 1.51 -23.57 -11.84
CA ASP A 202 2.89 -23.90 -12.23
C ASP A 202 3.68 -22.69 -12.76
N PHE A 203 3.24 -21.46 -12.45
CA PHE A 203 4.03 -20.26 -12.71
C PHE A 203 5.30 -20.29 -11.85
N PRO A 204 6.44 -19.77 -12.32
CA PRO A 204 7.68 -19.80 -11.54
C PRO A 204 7.55 -19.22 -10.13
N ASP A 205 8.19 -19.89 -9.15
CA ASP A 205 8.08 -19.49 -7.74
C ASP A 205 8.83 -18.18 -7.48
N VAL A 206 8.09 -17.18 -7.06
CA VAL A 206 8.56 -15.84 -6.73
C VAL A 206 9.60 -15.79 -5.59
N VAL A 207 9.67 -16.84 -4.78
CA VAL A 207 10.63 -16.93 -3.66
C VAL A 207 11.96 -17.52 -4.08
N SER A 208 11.97 -18.39 -5.09
CA SER A 208 13.16 -19.12 -5.56
C SER A 208 13.94 -18.36 -6.63
N LEU A 209 13.31 -17.39 -7.31
CA LEU A 209 13.94 -16.60 -8.37
C LEU A 209 14.40 -15.23 -7.85
N SER A 210 15.47 -14.72 -8.45
CA SER A 210 15.84 -13.30 -8.31
C SER A 210 14.80 -12.40 -8.98
N SER A 211 14.78 -11.10 -8.60
CA SER A 211 13.90 -10.12 -9.22
C SER A 211 14.09 -10.03 -10.73
N VAL A 212 15.32 -10.17 -11.22
CA VAL A 212 15.68 -10.16 -12.65
C VAL A 212 15.11 -11.39 -13.38
N GLU A 213 15.27 -12.58 -12.81
CA GLU A 213 14.74 -13.82 -13.40
C GLU A 213 13.21 -13.81 -13.42
N TYR A 214 12.59 -13.41 -12.32
CA TYR A 214 11.13 -13.33 -12.24
C TYR A 214 10.56 -12.26 -13.20
N ALA A 215 11.26 -11.13 -13.37
CA ALA A 215 10.90 -10.11 -14.36
C ALA A 215 10.90 -10.66 -15.79
N ARG A 216 11.85 -11.55 -16.15
CA ARG A 216 11.88 -12.20 -17.47
C ARG A 216 10.68 -13.11 -17.70
N GLU A 217 10.28 -13.88 -16.69
CA GLU A 217 9.07 -14.72 -16.77
C GLU A 217 7.80 -13.89 -16.97
N ILE A 218 7.70 -12.75 -16.27
CA ILE A 218 6.60 -11.78 -16.44
C ILE A 218 6.62 -11.22 -17.88
N CYS A 219 7.77 -10.81 -18.39
CA CYS A 219 7.90 -10.29 -19.76
C CYS A 219 7.53 -11.33 -20.81
N GLN A 220 7.92 -12.58 -20.63
CA GLN A 220 7.53 -13.67 -21.54
C GLN A 220 6.00 -13.85 -21.53
N LEU A 221 5.35 -13.80 -20.37
CA LEU A 221 3.90 -13.86 -20.30
C LEU A 221 3.23 -12.69 -21.04
N ILE A 222 3.77 -11.47 -20.87
CA ILE A 222 3.28 -10.29 -21.58
C ILE A 222 3.39 -10.49 -23.10
N ASP A 223 4.56 -10.94 -23.58
CA ASP A 223 4.80 -11.21 -25.01
C ASP A 223 3.74 -12.17 -25.61
N GLU A 224 3.36 -13.19 -24.86
CA GLU A 224 2.35 -14.17 -25.23
C GLU A 224 0.90 -13.62 -25.16
N LEU A 225 0.62 -12.64 -24.29
CA LEU A 225 -0.70 -12.00 -24.16
C LEU A 225 -0.93 -10.87 -25.19
N LEU A 226 0.12 -10.27 -25.74
CA LEU A 226 0.02 -9.15 -26.70
C LEU A 226 -0.86 -9.44 -27.93
N PRO A 227 -0.88 -10.66 -28.51
CA PRO A 227 -1.75 -10.99 -29.63
C PRO A 227 -3.24 -10.80 -29.34
N LEU A 228 -3.67 -10.83 -28.07
CA LEU A 228 -5.05 -10.58 -27.67
C LEU A 228 -5.46 -9.10 -27.85
N ARG A 229 -4.50 -8.18 -28.04
CA ARG A 229 -4.72 -6.73 -28.25
C ARG A 229 -5.56 -6.07 -27.16
N LYS A 230 -5.50 -6.59 -25.94
CA LYS A 230 -6.17 -6.02 -24.77
C LYS A 230 -5.17 -5.16 -23.96
N PRO A 231 -5.60 -4.07 -23.35
CA PRO A 231 -4.78 -3.33 -22.39
C PRO A 231 -4.34 -4.24 -21.24
N ILE A 232 -3.05 -4.16 -20.85
CA ILE A 232 -2.45 -4.95 -19.78
C ILE A 232 -2.02 -4.02 -18.67
N PHE A 233 -2.53 -4.26 -17.48
CA PHE A 233 -2.16 -3.53 -16.28
C PHE A 233 -1.47 -4.46 -15.28
N LEU A 234 -0.22 -4.14 -14.91
CA LEU A 234 0.56 -4.93 -13.96
C LEU A 234 0.66 -4.24 -12.61
N LEU A 235 0.31 -4.98 -11.56
CA LEU A 235 0.48 -4.56 -10.17
C LEU A 235 1.68 -5.26 -9.53
N PHE A 236 2.60 -4.43 -9.04
CA PHE A 236 3.81 -4.86 -8.33
C PHE A 236 3.71 -4.53 -6.84
N THR A 237 4.36 -5.33 -6.02
CA THR A 237 4.52 -5.10 -4.58
C THR A 237 5.88 -4.47 -4.24
N SER A 238 6.80 -4.40 -5.19
CA SER A 238 8.10 -3.75 -5.00
C SER A 238 8.49 -2.89 -6.21
N LYS A 239 9.13 -1.76 -5.93
CA LYS A 239 9.71 -0.87 -6.94
C LYS A 239 10.80 -1.58 -7.74
N GLU A 240 11.63 -2.38 -7.08
CA GLU A 240 12.70 -3.16 -7.71
C GLU A 240 12.17 -4.05 -8.83
N LEU A 241 11.19 -4.93 -8.54
CA LEU A 241 10.63 -5.83 -9.55
C LEU A 241 9.95 -5.07 -10.69
N LEU A 242 9.26 -3.95 -10.39
CA LEU A 242 8.68 -3.08 -11.42
C LEU A 242 9.75 -2.55 -12.37
N LEU A 243 10.85 -2.02 -11.84
CA LEU A 243 11.94 -1.46 -12.64
C LEU A 243 12.67 -2.54 -13.44
N GLU A 244 12.94 -3.71 -12.84
CA GLU A 244 13.54 -4.85 -13.56
C GLU A 244 12.63 -5.34 -14.70
N THR A 245 11.31 -5.40 -14.48
CA THR A 245 10.35 -5.75 -15.53
C THR A 245 10.33 -4.68 -16.62
N SER A 246 10.33 -3.40 -16.25
CA SER A 246 10.39 -2.28 -17.21
C SER A 246 11.68 -2.31 -18.04
N ASN A 247 12.81 -2.67 -17.45
CA ASN A 247 14.10 -2.81 -18.16
C ASN A 247 14.11 -3.98 -19.15
N ALA A 248 13.47 -5.09 -18.78
CA ALA A 248 13.43 -6.30 -19.59
C ALA A 248 12.38 -6.27 -20.70
N LEU A 249 11.33 -5.46 -20.55
CA LEU A 249 10.20 -5.40 -21.48
C LEU A 249 10.59 -4.68 -22.78
N LYS A 250 10.39 -5.36 -23.92
CA LYS A 250 10.80 -4.87 -25.24
C LYS A 250 9.74 -3.98 -25.93
N PHE A 251 8.53 -3.95 -25.41
CA PHE A 251 7.40 -3.23 -26.01
C PHE A 251 7.21 -1.85 -25.36
N PRO A 252 6.64 -0.88 -26.08
CA PRO A 252 6.27 0.41 -25.49
C PRO A 252 5.36 0.20 -24.28
N HIS A 253 5.72 0.80 -23.17
CA HIS A 253 4.97 0.68 -21.92
C HIS A 253 5.08 1.96 -21.10
N LEU A 254 4.15 2.13 -20.18
CA LEU A 254 4.17 3.18 -19.17
C LEU A 254 4.51 2.55 -17.81
N ALA A 255 5.54 3.04 -17.17
CA ALA A 255 5.99 2.54 -15.88
C ALA A 255 6.11 3.67 -14.85
N GLN A 256 5.56 3.47 -13.67
CA GLN A 256 5.78 4.36 -12.54
C GLN A 256 7.28 4.47 -12.24
N TYR A 257 7.72 5.63 -11.81
CA TYR A 257 9.12 6.02 -11.60
C TYR A 257 9.98 6.22 -12.86
N ARG A 258 9.52 5.79 -14.02
CA ARG A 258 10.18 6.00 -15.32
C ARG A 258 9.53 7.10 -16.15
N ASN A 259 8.20 7.02 -16.27
CA ASN A 259 7.45 7.87 -17.17
C ASN A 259 6.63 8.96 -16.45
N GLY A 260 6.73 9.03 -15.11
CA GLY A 260 6.04 9.98 -14.26
C GLY A 260 5.40 9.35 -13.01
N ASP A 261 4.63 10.15 -12.29
CA ASP A 261 3.81 9.71 -11.18
C ASP A 261 2.60 8.89 -11.62
N ALA A 262 1.92 8.25 -10.66
CA ALA A 262 0.79 7.36 -10.93
C ALA A 262 -0.36 8.07 -11.69
N ALA A 263 -0.69 9.31 -11.33
CA ALA A 263 -1.79 10.05 -11.95
C ALA A 263 -1.47 10.43 -13.39
N ASN A 264 -0.22 10.82 -13.68
CA ASN A 264 0.25 11.17 -15.01
C ASN A 264 0.23 9.94 -15.94
N ILE A 265 0.91 8.85 -15.55
CA ILE A 265 1.00 7.65 -16.41
C ILE A 265 -0.37 7.00 -16.61
N LYS A 266 -1.27 7.07 -15.61
CA LYS A 266 -2.64 6.59 -15.74
C LYS A 266 -3.41 7.36 -16.83
N ARG A 267 -3.34 8.72 -16.82
CA ARG A 267 -3.98 9.56 -17.84
C ARG A 267 -3.44 9.26 -19.25
N ARG A 268 -2.14 9.00 -19.37
CA ARG A 268 -1.51 8.64 -20.66
C ARG A 268 -1.96 7.27 -21.14
N PHE A 269 -2.07 6.30 -20.22
CA PHE A 269 -2.62 4.98 -20.50
C PHE A 269 -4.08 5.05 -20.99
N ASP A 270 -4.93 5.85 -20.32
CA ASP A 270 -6.33 6.05 -20.71
C ASP A 270 -6.48 6.71 -22.10
N ARG A 271 -5.50 7.50 -22.51
CA ARG A 271 -5.44 8.10 -23.85
C ARG A 271 -4.92 7.12 -24.93
N GLY A 272 -4.55 5.91 -24.54
CA GLY A 272 -4.03 4.90 -25.47
C GLY A 272 -2.60 5.13 -25.93
N GLU A 273 -1.77 5.90 -25.17
CA GLU A 273 -0.35 6.10 -25.51
C GLU A 273 0.44 4.79 -25.43
N SER A 274 0.00 3.87 -24.58
CA SER A 274 0.50 2.50 -24.52
C SER A 274 -0.60 1.54 -24.08
N SER A 275 -0.51 0.29 -24.50
CA SER A 275 -1.39 -0.80 -24.05
C SER A 275 -0.85 -1.50 -22.78
N ILE A 276 0.32 -1.13 -22.27
CA ILE A 276 0.93 -1.77 -21.09
C ILE A 276 1.22 -0.71 -20.05
N LEU A 277 0.77 -0.95 -18.81
CA LEU A 277 0.97 -0.10 -17.65
C LEU A 277 1.53 -0.89 -16.48
N LEU A 278 2.65 -0.43 -15.90
CA LEU A 278 3.29 -0.99 -14.73
C LEU A 278 3.14 -0.04 -13.53
N GLY A 279 2.51 -0.51 -12.45
CA GLY A 279 2.28 0.30 -11.26
C GLY A 279 2.51 -0.44 -9.95
N THR A 280 2.81 0.30 -8.89
CA THR A 280 2.95 -0.19 -7.50
C THR A 280 2.40 0.86 -6.52
N GLY A 281 2.38 0.59 -5.22
CA GLY A 281 1.96 1.56 -4.20
C GLY A 281 0.57 2.13 -4.47
N SER A 282 0.49 3.39 -4.89
CA SER A 282 -0.77 4.11 -5.15
C SER A 282 -1.70 3.42 -6.17
N PHE A 283 -1.21 2.53 -7.01
CA PHE A 283 -2.04 1.74 -7.91
C PHE A 283 -2.83 0.64 -7.21
N TRP A 284 -2.42 0.22 -6.01
CA TRP A 284 -3.18 -0.72 -5.21
C TRP A 284 -4.45 -0.10 -4.61
N GLU A 285 -4.43 1.20 -4.30
CA GLU A 285 -5.47 1.84 -3.48
C GLU A 285 -6.18 3.03 -4.14
N GLY A 286 -5.52 3.74 -5.06
CA GLY A 286 -5.97 5.07 -5.51
C GLY A 286 -6.38 5.22 -6.97
N VAL A 287 -6.05 4.28 -7.85
CA VAL A 287 -6.26 4.39 -9.29
C VAL A 287 -7.40 3.50 -9.74
N ASP A 288 -8.27 4.00 -10.63
CA ASP A 288 -9.37 3.24 -11.21
C ASP A 288 -9.22 3.12 -12.73
N PHE A 289 -9.67 2.02 -13.30
CA PHE A 289 -9.54 1.71 -14.73
C PHE A 289 -10.88 1.76 -15.48
N SER A 290 -11.78 2.61 -15.03
CA SER A 290 -13.13 2.79 -15.61
C SER A 290 -13.15 3.20 -17.10
N GLN A 291 -12.06 3.75 -17.63
CA GLN A 291 -11.95 4.12 -19.06
C GLN A 291 -11.65 2.92 -19.96
N GLN A 292 -11.19 1.81 -19.41
CA GLN A 292 -10.88 0.60 -20.16
C GLN A 292 -12.11 -0.34 -20.17
N LYS A 293 -12.69 -0.59 -21.33
CA LYS A 293 -13.80 -1.54 -21.47
C LYS A 293 -13.35 -2.98 -21.24
N GLU A 294 -12.15 -3.30 -21.71
CA GLU A 294 -11.53 -4.59 -21.59
C GLU A 294 -10.13 -4.41 -20.99
N VAL A 295 -9.73 -5.25 -20.05
CA VAL A 295 -8.41 -5.15 -19.43
C VAL A 295 -7.93 -6.51 -18.90
N ILE A 296 -6.64 -6.78 -19.08
CA ILE A 296 -5.95 -7.86 -18.38
C ILE A 296 -5.19 -7.25 -17.22
N GLN A 297 -5.59 -7.59 -16.01
CA GLN A 297 -4.89 -7.17 -14.79
C GLN A 297 -3.98 -8.29 -14.31
N ILE A 298 -2.70 -8.02 -14.15
CA ILE A 298 -1.71 -8.98 -13.66
C ILE A 298 -1.24 -8.58 -12.27
N ILE A 299 -1.50 -9.41 -11.27
CA ILE A 299 -0.98 -9.28 -9.91
C ILE A 299 0.24 -10.17 -9.79
N THR A 300 1.42 -9.57 -9.68
CA THR A 300 2.69 -10.29 -9.77
C THR A 300 3.06 -11.03 -8.49
N ARG A 301 2.72 -10.48 -7.32
CA ARG A 301 3.00 -11.05 -6.00
C ARG A 301 1.87 -10.75 -5.02
N LEU A 302 1.75 -11.60 -3.99
CA LEU A 302 0.85 -11.33 -2.85
C LEU A 302 1.29 -10.08 -2.10
N PRO A 303 0.37 -9.16 -1.75
CA PRO A 303 0.68 -7.87 -1.14
C PRO A 303 0.90 -7.98 0.38
N PHE A 304 1.82 -8.83 0.79
CA PHE A 304 2.29 -8.86 2.18
C PHE A 304 3.27 -7.71 2.42
N ASP A 305 3.21 -7.14 3.60
CA ASP A 305 4.19 -6.15 4.04
C ASP A 305 5.58 -6.76 4.18
N ASN A 306 6.60 -5.93 4.05
CA ASN A 306 7.98 -6.38 4.20
C ASN A 306 8.25 -6.77 5.66
N PRO A 307 8.57 -8.04 5.97
CA PRO A 307 8.82 -8.46 7.35
C PRO A 307 10.09 -7.85 7.98
N LYS A 308 10.92 -7.16 7.20
CA LYS A 308 12.09 -6.43 7.68
C LYS A 308 11.78 -4.96 8.01
N ASP A 309 10.61 -4.48 7.63
CA ASP A 309 10.15 -3.14 8.01
C ASP A 309 10.03 -3.02 9.53
N TYR A 310 10.50 -1.90 10.08
CA TYR A 310 10.54 -1.70 11.52
C TYR A 310 9.15 -1.66 12.15
N MET A 311 8.20 -0.94 11.52
CA MET A 311 6.82 -0.88 12.03
C MET A 311 6.12 -2.22 11.93
N VAL A 312 6.37 -2.99 10.89
CA VAL A 312 5.84 -4.36 10.76
C VAL A 312 6.38 -5.27 11.87
N GLN A 313 7.66 -5.16 12.22
CA GLN A 313 8.25 -5.92 13.32
C GLN A 313 7.66 -5.51 14.68
N LYS A 314 7.51 -4.21 14.91
CA LYS A 314 6.91 -3.63 16.12
C LYS A 314 5.46 -4.12 16.26
N LEU A 315 4.65 -3.98 15.22
CA LEU A 315 3.27 -4.49 15.17
C LEU A 315 3.19 -5.99 15.46
N ASN A 316 4.06 -6.77 14.84
CA ASN A 316 4.11 -8.22 15.07
C ASN A 316 4.42 -8.56 16.54
N THR A 317 5.26 -7.77 17.20
CA THR A 317 5.58 -7.93 18.63
C THR A 317 4.36 -7.63 19.50
N GLN A 318 3.72 -6.49 19.28
CA GLN A 318 2.51 -6.09 20.01
C GLN A 318 1.36 -7.09 19.86
N LEU A 319 1.13 -7.62 18.65
CA LEU A 319 0.12 -8.64 18.41
C LEU A 319 0.41 -9.93 19.19
N ARG A 320 1.69 -10.35 19.27
CA ARG A 320 2.07 -11.54 20.10
C ARG A 320 1.85 -11.30 21.59
N GLU A 321 2.16 -10.11 22.09
CA GLU A 321 1.91 -9.72 23.49
C GLU A 321 0.42 -9.73 23.82
N GLN A 322 -0.44 -9.41 22.85
CA GLN A 322 -1.90 -9.56 22.95
C GLN A 322 -2.39 -10.99 22.77
N GLY A 323 -1.50 -12.00 22.64
CA GLY A 323 -1.86 -13.40 22.43
C GLY A 323 -2.38 -13.73 21.03
N LYS A 324 -2.22 -12.82 20.06
CA LYS A 324 -2.62 -13.00 18.67
C LYS A 324 -1.50 -13.57 17.82
N ASN A 325 -1.86 -14.22 16.71
CA ASN A 325 -0.90 -14.64 15.69
C ASN A 325 -0.76 -13.53 14.63
N PRO A 326 0.39 -12.82 14.53
CA PRO A 326 0.55 -11.67 13.62
C PRO A 326 0.24 -12.00 12.16
N PHE A 327 0.57 -13.22 11.73
CA PHE A 327 0.32 -13.61 10.34
C PHE A 327 -1.16 -13.89 10.07
N TYR A 328 -1.80 -14.73 10.89
CA TYR A 328 -3.18 -15.17 10.63
C TYR A 328 -4.23 -14.15 11.07
N ASP A 329 -3.95 -13.36 12.11
CA ASP A 329 -4.91 -12.41 12.67
C ASP A 329 -4.77 -10.99 12.06
N TYR A 330 -3.63 -10.71 11.39
CA TYR A 330 -3.40 -9.40 10.77
C TYR A 330 -2.87 -9.48 9.32
N SER A 331 -1.63 -9.98 9.09
CA SER A 331 -0.97 -9.86 7.78
C SER A 331 -1.76 -10.55 6.66
N LEU A 332 -2.29 -11.75 6.90
CA LEU A 332 -3.08 -12.49 5.90
C LEU A 332 -4.43 -11.84 5.60
N PRO A 333 -5.25 -11.43 6.60
CA PRO A 333 -6.45 -10.62 6.35
C PRO A 333 -6.19 -9.34 5.58
N VAL A 334 -5.15 -8.58 5.93
CA VAL A 334 -4.77 -7.34 5.23
C VAL A 334 -4.38 -7.62 3.78
N ALA A 335 -3.59 -8.66 3.52
CA ALA A 335 -3.24 -9.06 2.16
C ALA A 335 -4.48 -9.45 1.33
N ILE A 336 -5.44 -10.17 1.90
CA ILE A 336 -6.72 -10.50 1.24
C ILE A 336 -7.52 -9.22 0.95
N LEU A 337 -7.57 -8.29 1.90
CA LEU A 337 -8.26 -7.01 1.74
C LEU A 337 -7.65 -6.20 0.58
N ARG A 338 -6.32 -6.07 0.54
CA ARG A 338 -5.59 -5.39 -0.55
C ARG A 338 -5.85 -6.06 -1.90
N LEU A 339 -5.84 -7.40 -1.97
CA LEU A 339 -6.18 -8.13 -3.21
C LEU A 339 -7.61 -7.83 -3.68
N LYS A 340 -8.60 -7.87 -2.78
CA LYS A 340 -10.00 -7.54 -3.13
C LYS A 340 -10.12 -6.11 -3.65
N GLN A 341 -9.40 -5.15 -3.04
CA GLN A 341 -9.38 -3.77 -3.49
C GLN A 341 -8.76 -3.63 -4.89
N ALA A 342 -7.62 -4.28 -5.12
CA ALA A 342 -6.95 -4.25 -6.41
C ALA A 342 -7.82 -4.84 -7.53
N ILE A 343 -8.45 -5.99 -7.29
CA ILE A 343 -9.35 -6.67 -8.22
C ILE A 343 -10.55 -5.79 -8.55
N GLY A 344 -11.16 -5.15 -7.54
CA GLY A 344 -12.30 -4.25 -7.74
C GLY A 344 -12.01 -2.98 -8.55
N ARG A 345 -10.75 -2.69 -8.90
CA ARG A 345 -10.38 -1.52 -9.72
C ARG A 345 -10.72 -1.66 -11.20
N THR A 346 -10.83 -2.87 -11.67
CA THR A 346 -11.09 -3.20 -13.08
C THR A 346 -12.49 -3.78 -13.33
N SER A 347 -13.43 -3.59 -12.37
CA SER A 347 -14.80 -4.11 -12.48
C SER A 347 -15.87 -3.13 -11.96
N ARG A 348 -15.70 -1.83 -12.21
CA ARG A 348 -16.61 -0.80 -11.68
C ARG A 348 -17.88 -0.61 -12.48
N PHE A 349 -17.86 -0.93 -13.78
CA PHE A 349 -18.99 -0.73 -14.67
C PHE A 349 -19.52 -2.07 -15.20
N GLN A 350 -20.81 -2.11 -15.51
CA GLN A 350 -21.50 -3.31 -15.99
C GLN A 350 -20.96 -3.84 -17.32
N ASP A 351 -20.44 -2.94 -18.16
CA ASP A 351 -19.92 -3.25 -19.49
C ASP A 351 -18.40 -3.44 -19.51
N GLN A 352 -17.75 -3.50 -18.34
CA GLN A 352 -16.31 -3.66 -18.23
C GLN A 352 -15.95 -5.14 -18.10
N GLU A 353 -15.14 -5.64 -19.03
CA GLU A 353 -14.59 -7.00 -19.03
C GLU A 353 -13.17 -6.99 -18.46
N SER A 354 -12.95 -7.74 -17.41
CA SER A 354 -11.68 -7.77 -16.72
C SER A 354 -11.22 -9.18 -16.42
N LEU A 355 -10.09 -9.56 -17.00
CA LEU A 355 -9.42 -10.78 -16.64
C LEU A 355 -8.27 -10.49 -15.67
N VAL A 356 -8.33 -11.11 -14.49
CA VAL A 356 -7.30 -10.96 -13.47
C VAL A 356 -6.40 -12.20 -13.46
N LEU A 357 -5.09 -12.01 -13.54
CA LEU A 357 -4.10 -13.08 -13.42
C LEU A 357 -3.34 -12.90 -12.10
N LEU A 358 -3.36 -13.89 -11.21
CA LEU A 358 -2.60 -13.89 -9.98
C LEU A 358 -1.44 -14.88 -10.09
N LEU A 359 -0.23 -14.34 -10.29
CA LEU A 359 0.94 -15.14 -10.65
C LEU A 359 1.66 -15.79 -9.45
N ASP A 360 1.38 -15.34 -8.25
CA ASP A 360 2.07 -15.80 -7.04
C ASP A 360 1.68 -17.24 -6.66
N GLN A 361 2.55 -18.18 -6.93
CA GLN A 361 2.32 -19.59 -6.69
C GLN A 361 2.06 -19.96 -5.22
N ARG A 362 2.42 -19.07 -4.28
CA ARG A 362 2.15 -19.29 -2.85
C ARG A 362 0.67 -19.48 -2.53
N VAL A 363 -0.24 -18.98 -3.39
CA VAL A 363 -1.69 -19.18 -3.22
C VAL A 363 -2.12 -20.64 -3.40
N VAL A 364 -1.34 -21.45 -4.13
CA VAL A 364 -1.62 -22.87 -4.35
C VAL A 364 -0.66 -23.79 -3.56
N THR A 365 0.56 -23.34 -3.27
CA THR A 365 1.59 -24.16 -2.62
C THR A 365 1.62 -24.02 -1.10
N LYS A 366 1.14 -22.89 -0.52
CA LYS A 366 1.17 -22.65 0.91
C LYS A 366 -0.19 -22.93 1.57
N ARG A 367 -0.17 -23.41 2.82
CA ARG A 367 -1.40 -23.73 3.58
C ARG A 367 -2.38 -22.55 3.69
N TYR A 368 -1.86 -21.33 3.82
CA TYR A 368 -2.69 -20.12 3.88
C TYR A 368 -3.31 -19.73 2.54
N GLY A 369 -2.77 -20.23 1.43
CA GLY A 369 -3.26 -19.92 0.09
C GLY A 369 -4.74 -20.25 -0.09
N LYS A 370 -5.21 -21.35 0.51
CA LYS A 370 -6.64 -21.69 0.51
C LYS A 370 -7.52 -20.56 1.11
N GLN A 371 -7.06 -19.90 2.19
CA GLN A 371 -7.82 -18.80 2.77
C GLN A 371 -7.88 -17.58 1.84
N ILE A 372 -6.80 -17.33 1.08
CA ILE A 372 -6.79 -16.29 0.04
C ILE A 372 -7.80 -16.62 -1.06
N LEU A 373 -7.71 -17.83 -1.64
CA LEU A 373 -8.61 -18.26 -2.72
C LEU A 373 -10.07 -18.26 -2.26
N ASP A 374 -10.37 -18.82 -1.08
CA ASP A 374 -11.72 -18.80 -0.48
C ASP A 374 -12.23 -17.34 -0.28
N GLY A 375 -11.34 -16.43 0.09
CA GLY A 375 -11.66 -15.00 0.24
C GLY A 375 -11.98 -14.33 -1.10
N LEU A 376 -11.20 -14.61 -2.14
CA LEU A 376 -11.38 -14.02 -3.47
C LEU A 376 -12.59 -14.60 -4.20
N GLN A 377 -12.89 -15.90 -4.05
CA GLN A 377 -14.09 -16.53 -4.61
C GLN A 377 -15.41 -15.90 -4.13
N GLN A 378 -15.38 -15.12 -3.04
CA GLN A 378 -16.57 -14.39 -2.58
C GLN A 378 -16.91 -13.18 -3.47
N VAL A 379 -15.96 -12.71 -4.28
CA VAL A 379 -16.09 -11.48 -5.08
C VAL A 379 -16.20 -11.77 -6.57
N LEU A 380 -15.53 -12.81 -7.08
CA LEU A 380 -15.51 -13.13 -8.51
C LEU A 380 -15.29 -14.64 -8.77
N PRO A 381 -15.69 -15.16 -9.92
CA PRO A 381 -15.32 -16.50 -10.37
C PRO A 381 -13.80 -16.67 -10.40
N LEU A 382 -13.32 -17.80 -9.89
CA LEU A 382 -11.90 -18.12 -9.80
C LEU A 382 -11.64 -19.51 -10.38
N HIS A 383 -10.65 -19.57 -11.27
CA HIS A 383 -10.22 -20.80 -11.92
C HIS A 383 -8.71 -20.99 -11.78
N THR A 384 -8.29 -22.22 -11.55
CA THR A 384 -6.88 -22.59 -11.61
C THR A 384 -6.55 -23.14 -12.98
N THR A 385 -5.35 -22.86 -13.50
CA THR A 385 -4.90 -23.29 -14.82
C THR A 385 -3.43 -23.66 -14.79
N VAL A 386 -2.95 -24.32 -15.84
CA VAL A 386 -1.51 -24.48 -16.08
C VAL A 386 -1.00 -23.35 -16.98
N ARG A 387 0.28 -23.03 -16.86
CA ARG A 387 0.92 -21.92 -17.59
C ARG A 387 0.68 -21.99 -19.10
N GLU A 388 0.80 -23.20 -19.68
CA GLU A 388 0.61 -23.44 -21.12
C GLU A 388 -0.79 -23.06 -21.62
N ARG A 389 -1.83 -23.18 -20.77
CA ARG A 389 -3.22 -22.88 -21.15
C ARG A 389 -3.67 -21.47 -20.78
N LEU A 390 -2.81 -20.70 -20.12
CA LEU A 390 -3.19 -19.41 -19.57
C LEU A 390 -3.63 -18.43 -20.67
N VAL A 391 -2.90 -18.39 -21.78
CA VAL A 391 -3.19 -17.49 -22.91
C VAL A 391 -4.44 -17.93 -23.65
N ASP A 392 -4.63 -19.23 -23.87
CA ASP A 392 -5.85 -19.75 -24.51
C ASP A 392 -7.10 -19.44 -23.67
N GLN A 393 -7.01 -19.64 -22.35
CA GLN A 393 -8.11 -19.29 -21.46
C GLN A 393 -8.36 -17.79 -21.38
N ALA A 394 -7.33 -16.97 -21.51
CA ALA A 394 -7.48 -15.52 -21.60
C ALA A 394 -8.19 -15.13 -22.91
N ALA A 395 -7.87 -15.76 -24.02
CA ALA A 395 -8.58 -15.58 -25.30
C ALA A 395 -10.05 -16.00 -25.18
N ASP A 396 -10.29 -17.21 -24.66
CA ASP A 396 -11.65 -17.76 -24.46
C ASP A 396 -12.51 -16.84 -23.57
N PHE A 397 -11.92 -16.16 -22.58
CA PHE A 397 -12.65 -15.22 -21.71
C PHE A 397 -13.21 -14.04 -22.53
N PHE A 398 -12.40 -13.40 -23.35
CA PHE A 398 -12.81 -12.24 -24.15
C PHE A 398 -13.65 -12.62 -25.40
N GLU A 399 -13.62 -13.89 -25.82
CA GLU A 399 -14.47 -14.36 -26.93
C GLU A 399 -15.89 -14.76 -26.46
N ARG A 400 -16.06 -15.12 -25.17
CA ARG A 400 -17.35 -15.54 -24.61
C ARG A 400 -18.26 -14.37 -24.21
N ASN A 401 -17.72 -13.20 -24.01
CA ASN A 401 -18.40 -12.00 -23.58
C ASN A 401 -18.54 -10.99 -24.71
#